data_27f30a4b899b46ad8b6742acc0845300
#
_entry.id   27f30a4b899b46ad8b6742acc0845300
#
_cell.length_a   1.000
_cell.length_b   1.000
_cell.length_c   1.000
_cell.angle_alpha   90.00
_cell.angle_beta   90.00
_cell.angle_gamma   90.00
#
_symmetry.space_group_name_H-M   'P 1'
#
loop_
_entity.id
_entity.type
_entity.pdbx_description
1 polymer ?
#
loop_
_entity_poly.entity_id
_entity_poly.type
_entity_poly.pdbx_seq_one_letter_code
_entity_poly.pdbx_strand_id
1 'polypeptide(L)'
;SGEDAGTVVKGDSVNFNEDIRVGGATTGDDSGMYPDSVLEKYVRYNGFPQNTYGHRTASIHLSPGTYRLRLFCSLNSTYKNSTEFMKVQTVVDGVANVFELPDGYDVIGNLTRWLEQEITVPESGMFELQWGMENATKGWMEVPLNIIEIEET
;
A
#
# COMPACT_ATOMS: atom_id res chain seq x y z
N SER A 1 8.75 -5.16 12.57
CA SER A 1 9.11 -4.58 11.29
C SER A 1 7.98 -4.79 10.29
N GLY A 2 8.08 -4.12 9.16
CA GLY A 2 7.11 -4.27 8.08
C GLY A 2 7.01 -5.68 7.50
N GLU A 3 7.98 -6.53 7.75
CA GLU A 3 7.97 -7.92 7.29
C GLU A 3 6.80 -8.72 7.84
N ASP A 4 6.36 -8.41 9.06
CA ASP A 4 5.23 -9.09 9.69
C ASP A 4 3.91 -8.80 9.00
N ALA A 5 3.84 -7.73 8.22
CA ALA A 5 2.67 -7.37 7.42
C ALA A 5 2.81 -7.78 5.95
N GLY A 6 3.69 -8.72 5.62
CA GLY A 6 3.91 -9.16 4.26
C GLY A 6 4.79 -8.23 3.42
N THR A 7 5.57 -7.37 4.06
CA THR A 7 6.46 -6.44 3.38
C THR A 7 7.73 -7.13 2.90
N VAL A 8 8.08 -6.92 1.65
CA VAL A 8 9.37 -7.36 1.06
C VAL A 8 10.13 -6.11 0.66
N VAL A 9 11.25 -5.85 1.34
CA VAL A 9 12.06 -4.65 1.12
C VAL A 9 13.49 -5.06 0.79
N LYS A 10 14.01 -4.54 -0.31
CA LYS A 10 15.43 -4.63 -0.65
C LYS A 10 16.06 -3.28 -0.32
N GLY A 11 16.58 -3.14 0.87
CA GLY A 11 17.11 -1.90 1.39
C GLY A 11 17.10 -1.89 2.91
N ASP A 12 17.07 -0.70 3.51
CA ASP A 12 17.29 -0.55 4.93
C ASP A 12 16.06 -0.85 5.79
N SER A 13 15.06 0.02 5.79
CA SER A 13 13.92 -0.20 6.70
C SER A 13 12.64 0.47 6.25
N VAL A 14 11.54 -0.13 6.67
CA VAL A 14 10.19 0.45 6.57
C VAL A 14 9.60 0.48 7.96
N ASN A 15 9.12 1.64 8.38
CA ASN A 15 8.47 1.81 9.68
C ASN A 15 6.97 2.02 9.47
N PHE A 16 6.19 1.15 10.08
CA PHE A 16 4.74 1.26 10.10
C PHE A 16 4.24 1.71 11.46
N ASN A 17 3.12 2.42 11.46
CA ASN A 17 2.24 2.47 12.61
C ASN A 17 1.46 1.16 12.64
N GLU A 18 1.68 0.33 13.65
CA GLU A 18 1.08 -1.00 13.67
C GLU A 18 -0.45 -0.95 13.77
N ASP A 19 -1.09 -1.63 12.91
CA ASP A 19 -2.48 -2.06 12.98
C ASP A 19 -2.64 -3.15 11.94
N ILE A 20 -1.93 -4.26 12.18
CA ILE A 20 -1.92 -5.39 11.26
C ILE A 20 -3.23 -6.14 11.40
N ARG A 21 -3.87 -6.36 10.27
CA ARG A 21 -5.14 -7.06 10.17
C ARG A 21 -4.99 -8.33 9.34
N VAL A 22 -5.92 -9.24 9.54
CA VAL A 22 -6.08 -10.44 8.71
C VAL A 22 -7.40 -10.29 7.97
N GLY A 23 -7.37 -10.39 6.65
CA GLY A 23 -8.56 -10.20 5.82
C GLY A 23 -8.25 -9.81 4.39
N GLY A 24 -7.00 -9.96 3.96
CA GLY A 24 -6.64 -9.87 2.55
C GLY A 24 -7.20 -11.07 1.77
N ALA A 25 -7.36 -10.90 0.46
CA ALA A 25 -7.79 -12.00 -0.39
C ALA A 25 -6.70 -13.07 -0.50
N THR A 26 -7.09 -14.33 -0.45
CA THR A 26 -6.19 -15.47 -0.56
C THR A 26 -6.65 -16.43 -1.65
N THR A 27 -5.73 -17.30 -2.09
CA THR A 27 -6.07 -18.33 -3.08
C THR A 27 -6.71 -19.56 -2.44
N GLY A 28 -6.52 -19.72 -1.13
CA GLY A 28 -7.00 -20.88 -0.37
C GLY A 28 -6.05 -22.09 -0.41
N ASP A 29 -5.01 -22.06 -1.25
CA ASP A 29 -4.12 -23.20 -1.48
C ASP A 29 -2.65 -22.80 -1.71
N ASP A 30 -2.28 -21.57 -1.34
CA ASP A 30 -0.94 -21.01 -1.53
C ASP A 30 -0.47 -20.93 -3.00
N SER A 31 -1.40 -20.95 -3.96
CA SER A 31 -1.05 -20.92 -5.40
C SER A 31 -0.74 -19.53 -5.94
N GLY A 32 -0.89 -18.46 -5.13
CA GLY A 32 -0.59 -17.10 -5.53
C GLY A 32 0.92 -16.81 -5.58
N MET A 33 1.26 -15.56 -5.93
CA MET A 33 2.65 -15.09 -5.97
C MET A 33 3.34 -15.13 -4.61
N TYR A 34 2.55 -15.02 -3.55
CA TYR A 34 2.99 -15.14 -2.16
C TYR A 34 2.11 -16.13 -1.42
N PRO A 35 2.60 -16.77 -0.34
CA PRO A 35 1.78 -17.62 0.49
C PRO A 35 0.55 -16.89 1.03
N ASP A 36 -0.54 -17.60 1.22
CA ASP A 36 -1.78 -17.05 1.77
C ASP A 36 -1.56 -16.37 3.12
N SER A 37 -0.64 -16.87 3.95
CA SER A 37 -0.27 -16.24 5.22
C SER A 37 0.31 -14.84 5.08
N VAL A 38 0.85 -14.50 3.92
CA VAL A 38 1.33 -13.15 3.59
C VAL A 38 0.21 -12.33 2.96
N LEU A 39 -0.50 -12.90 2.00
CA LEU A 39 -1.57 -12.20 1.27
C LEU A 39 -2.71 -11.76 2.18
N GLU A 40 -3.04 -12.54 3.20
CA GLU A 40 -4.13 -12.23 4.12
C GLU A 40 -3.85 -11.08 5.08
N LYS A 41 -2.60 -10.70 5.27
CA LYS A 41 -2.22 -9.65 6.23
C LYS A 41 -2.12 -8.30 5.55
N TYR A 42 -2.56 -7.25 6.26
CA TYR A 42 -2.46 -5.89 5.77
C TYR A 42 -2.43 -4.87 6.91
N VAL A 43 -1.91 -3.70 6.61
CA VAL A 43 -2.03 -2.51 7.46
C VAL A 43 -3.03 -1.58 6.78
N ARG A 44 -4.04 -1.15 7.50
CA ARG A 44 -5.14 -0.41 6.91
C ARG A 44 -5.12 1.07 7.22
N TYR A 45 -5.59 1.87 6.28
CA TYR A 45 -6.27 3.09 6.57
C TYR A 45 -7.77 2.77 6.73
N ASN A 46 -8.40 3.29 7.77
CA ASN A 46 -9.83 3.11 8.00
C ASN A 46 -10.45 4.46 8.34
N GLY A 47 -11.44 4.90 7.59
CA GLY A 47 -12.02 6.20 7.83
C GLY A 47 -13.08 6.61 6.84
N PHE A 48 -13.50 7.86 6.98
CA PHE A 48 -14.44 8.53 6.11
C PHE A 48 -14.02 10.00 5.92
N PRO A 49 -12.95 10.25 5.14
CA PRO A 49 -12.40 11.58 4.95
C PRO A 49 -13.25 12.38 3.96
N GLN A 50 -14.12 13.23 4.47
CA GLN A 50 -14.93 14.13 3.65
C GLN A 50 -14.14 15.40 3.33
N ASN A 51 -14.05 15.77 2.07
CA ASN A 51 -13.35 16.98 1.59
C ASN A 51 -11.89 17.08 2.04
N THR A 52 -11.24 15.91 2.24
CA THR A 52 -9.87 15.85 2.72
C THR A 52 -9.24 14.53 2.28
N TYR A 53 -7.93 14.43 2.46
CA TYR A 53 -7.18 13.19 2.28
C TYR A 53 -6.84 12.59 3.64
N GLY A 54 -7.52 11.50 3.99
CA GLY A 54 -7.19 10.70 5.16
C GLY A 54 -6.26 9.55 4.76
N HIS A 55 -5.19 9.33 5.51
CA HIS A 55 -4.20 8.31 5.14
C HIS A 55 -3.41 7.79 6.33
N ARG A 56 -2.81 6.62 6.14
CA ARG A 56 -1.69 6.14 6.93
C ARG A 56 -0.39 6.48 6.23
N THR A 57 0.69 6.53 7.00
CA THR A 57 2.02 6.86 6.47
C THR A 57 3.03 5.83 6.94
N ALA A 58 3.87 5.38 6.01
CA ALA A 58 5.09 4.62 6.31
C ALA A 58 6.29 5.47 5.92
N SER A 59 7.27 5.58 6.82
CA SER A 59 8.56 6.18 6.51
C SER A 59 9.48 5.10 5.99
N ILE A 60 10.04 5.31 4.80
CA ILE A 60 10.90 4.34 4.13
C ILE A 60 12.31 4.92 4.00
N HIS A 61 13.29 4.18 4.52
CA HIS A 61 14.68 4.59 4.54
C HIS A 61 15.49 3.68 3.62
N LEU A 62 16.09 4.27 2.60
CA LEU A 62 16.92 3.58 1.61
C LEU A 62 18.13 4.44 1.26
N SER A 63 19.18 3.81 0.78
CA SER A 63 20.31 4.55 0.20
C SER A 63 19.83 5.42 -0.97
N PRO A 64 20.42 6.60 -1.17
CA PRO A 64 20.07 7.43 -2.33
C PRO A 64 20.22 6.65 -3.64
N GLY A 65 19.23 6.82 -4.52
CA GLY A 65 19.22 6.10 -5.79
C GLY A 65 17.82 5.98 -6.36
N THR A 66 17.72 5.24 -7.45
CA THR A 66 16.43 5.03 -8.13
C THR A 66 15.94 3.61 -7.91
N TYR A 67 14.65 3.48 -7.59
CA TYR A 67 14.01 2.23 -7.22
C TYR A 67 12.68 2.08 -7.94
N ARG A 68 12.30 0.83 -8.18
CA ARG A 68 10.93 0.49 -8.54
C ARG A 68 10.19 0.08 -7.28
N LEU A 69 9.08 0.73 -7.02
CA LEU A 69 8.21 0.49 -5.89
C LEU A 69 6.94 -0.19 -6.36
N ARG A 70 6.61 -1.33 -5.78
CA ARG A 70 5.39 -2.07 -6.07
C ARG A 70 4.60 -2.28 -4.80
N LEU A 71 3.31 -2.03 -4.88
CA LEU A 71 2.40 -2.19 -3.76
C LEU A 71 1.33 -3.21 -4.09
N PHE A 72 1.09 -4.12 -3.16
CA PHE A 72 -0.02 -5.05 -3.24
C PHE A 72 -1.07 -4.67 -2.20
N CYS A 73 -2.27 -4.38 -2.68
CA CYS A 73 -3.40 -3.94 -1.86
C CYS A 73 -4.57 -4.89 -2.10
N SER A 74 -5.02 -5.59 -1.06
CA SER A 74 -6.04 -6.62 -1.19
C SER A 74 -6.90 -6.75 0.05
N LEU A 75 -8.21 -6.82 -0.16
CA LEU A 75 -9.22 -7.12 0.85
C LEU A 75 -10.09 -8.28 0.43
N ASN A 76 -10.40 -9.15 1.39
CA ASN A 76 -11.46 -10.15 1.25
C ASN A 76 -12.68 -9.65 2.04
N SER A 77 -13.29 -8.58 1.57
CA SER A 77 -14.30 -7.85 2.32
C SER A 77 -15.47 -7.45 1.44
N THR A 78 -16.56 -7.07 2.11
CA THR A 78 -17.74 -6.51 1.47
C THR A 78 -17.73 -4.99 1.40
N TYR A 79 -16.63 -4.34 1.74
CA TYR A 79 -16.46 -2.88 1.63
C TYR A 79 -16.33 -2.48 0.16
N LYS A 80 -17.44 -2.49 -0.55
CA LYS A 80 -17.49 -2.44 -2.01
C LYS A 80 -16.95 -1.19 -2.68
N ASN A 81 -16.71 -0.14 -1.92
CA ASN A 81 -16.26 1.14 -2.48
C ASN A 81 -14.85 1.54 -2.02
N SER A 82 -14.10 0.61 -1.44
CA SER A 82 -12.74 0.90 -0.96
C SER A 82 -11.83 1.45 -2.05
N THR A 83 -11.96 0.96 -3.27
CA THR A 83 -11.15 1.42 -4.40
C THR A 83 -11.61 2.76 -4.96
N GLU A 84 -12.90 3.08 -4.88
CA GLU A 84 -13.47 4.26 -5.51
C GLU A 84 -12.84 5.58 -5.05
N PHE A 85 -12.52 5.67 -3.77
CA PHE A 85 -11.93 6.88 -3.19
C PHE A 85 -10.46 6.70 -2.81
N MET A 86 -9.88 5.58 -3.17
CA MET A 86 -8.51 5.22 -2.81
C MET A 86 -7.51 6.18 -3.44
N LYS A 87 -6.57 6.64 -2.62
CA LYS A 87 -5.44 7.43 -3.07
C LYS A 87 -4.19 6.97 -2.36
N VAL A 88 -3.21 6.56 -3.12
CA VAL A 88 -1.91 6.13 -2.64
C VAL A 88 -0.84 6.98 -3.29
N GLN A 89 0.10 7.47 -2.51
CA GLN A 89 1.14 8.36 -3.02
C GLN A 89 2.44 8.20 -2.28
N THR A 90 3.53 8.56 -2.94
CA THR A 90 4.81 8.80 -2.29
C THR A 90 5.00 10.29 -2.08
N VAL A 91 5.71 10.66 -1.02
CA VAL A 91 6.11 12.05 -0.75
C VAL A 91 7.62 12.09 -0.58
N VAL A 92 8.28 12.80 -1.48
CA VAL A 92 9.73 12.96 -1.52
C VAL A 92 10.05 14.45 -1.43
N ASP A 93 10.77 14.86 -0.39
CA ASP A 93 11.11 16.27 -0.18
C ASP A 93 9.88 17.20 -0.29
N GLY A 94 8.75 16.78 0.29
CA GLY A 94 7.50 17.54 0.26
C GLY A 94 6.71 17.46 -1.04
N VAL A 95 7.18 16.71 -2.04
CA VAL A 95 6.49 16.56 -3.32
C VAL A 95 5.77 15.23 -3.38
N ALA A 96 4.45 15.27 -3.56
CA ALA A 96 3.61 14.10 -3.68
C ALA A 96 3.57 13.59 -5.12
N ASN A 97 3.63 12.27 -5.27
CA ASN A 97 3.47 11.58 -6.55
C ASN A 97 2.46 10.45 -6.38
N VAL A 98 1.29 10.60 -6.97
CA VAL A 98 0.17 9.67 -6.81
C VAL A 98 0.35 8.45 -7.68
N PHE A 99 0.12 7.26 -7.12
CA PHE A 99 0.07 6.02 -7.91
C PHE A 99 -1.14 6.04 -8.82
N GLU A 100 -0.93 5.78 -10.10
CA GLU A 100 -2.01 5.58 -11.04
C GLU A 100 -2.64 4.21 -10.81
N LEU A 101 -3.97 4.17 -10.66
CA LEU A 101 -4.70 2.92 -10.56
C LEU A 101 -4.93 2.36 -11.96
N PRO A 102 -4.47 1.14 -12.26
CA PRO A 102 -4.73 0.52 -13.56
C PRO A 102 -6.22 0.36 -13.83
N ASP A 103 -6.61 0.35 -15.10
CA ASP A 103 -8.00 0.13 -15.49
C ASP A 103 -8.55 -1.16 -14.88
N GLY A 104 -9.74 -1.06 -14.27
CA GLY A 104 -10.40 -2.19 -13.63
C GLY A 104 -9.74 -2.65 -12.32
N TYR A 105 -8.79 -1.87 -11.79
CA TYR A 105 -8.18 -2.20 -10.51
C TYR A 105 -9.22 -2.16 -9.37
N ASP A 106 -9.23 -3.21 -8.56
CA ASP A 106 -10.06 -3.29 -7.37
C ASP A 106 -9.31 -4.02 -6.26
N VAL A 107 -9.24 -3.45 -5.08
CA VAL A 107 -8.60 -4.09 -3.94
C VAL A 107 -9.38 -5.30 -3.46
N ILE A 108 -10.70 -5.31 -3.67
CA ILE A 108 -11.57 -6.42 -3.24
C ILE A 108 -11.34 -7.62 -4.14
N GLY A 109 -10.90 -8.72 -3.54
CA GLY A 109 -10.60 -9.95 -4.27
C GLY A 109 -9.31 -9.87 -5.09
N ASN A 110 -8.49 -8.85 -4.92
CA ASN A 110 -7.24 -8.72 -5.66
C ASN A 110 -6.25 -9.83 -5.28
N LEU A 111 -5.82 -10.62 -6.25
CA LEU A 111 -4.85 -11.70 -6.06
C LEU A 111 -3.56 -11.50 -6.86
N THR A 112 -3.58 -10.62 -7.87
CA THR A 112 -2.49 -10.57 -8.85
C THR A 112 -2.06 -9.18 -9.29
N ARG A 113 -2.80 -8.13 -8.97
CA ARG A 113 -2.54 -6.79 -9.52
C ARG A 113 -1.82 -5.90 -8.54
N TRP A 114 -0.76 -5.26 -9.03
CA TRP A 114 0.11 -4.38 -8.28
C TRP A 114 -0.05 -2.93 -8.72
N LEU A 115 0.20 -2.01 -7.78
CA LEU A 115 0.48 -0.62 -8.10
C LEU A 115 1.99 -0.47 -8.24
N GLU A 116 2.44 0.30 -9.21
CA GLU A 116 3.86 0.49 -9.48
C GLU A 116 4.21 1.96 -9.66
N GLN A 117 5.39 2.32 -9.17
CA GLN A 117 5.96 3.66 -9.36
C GLN A 117 7.48 3.57 -9.29
N GLU A 118 8.14 4.33 -10.15
CA GLU A 118 9.58 4.57 -10.00
C GLU A 118 9.77 5.73 -9.05
N ILE A 119 10.74 5.63 -8.16
CA ILE A 119 11.04 6.66 -7.18
C ILE A 119 12.55 6.91 -7.12
N THR A 120 12.92 8.17 -6.99
CA THR A 120 14.29 8.56 -6.71
C THR A 120 14.40 8.97 -5.24
N VAL A 121 15.18 8.21 -4.48
CA VAL A 121 15.44 8.48 -3.07
C VAL A 121 16.53 9.54 -2.99
N PRO A 122 16.27 10.66 -2.29
CA PRO A 122 17.22 11.76 -2.20
C PRO A 122 18.36 11.48 -1.21
N GLU A 123 19.29 12.42 -1.11
CA GLU A 123 20.44 12.31 -0.19
C GLU A 123 20.03 12.11 1.28
N SER A 124 18.85 12.58 1.67
CA SER A 124 18.34 12.33 3.02
C SER A 124 18.08 10.86 3.32
N GLY A 125 18.01 10.02 2.27
CA GLY A 125 17.80 8.58 2.41
C GLY A 125 16.40 8.22 2.91
N MET A 126 15.41 9.09 2.71
CA MET A 126 14.05 8.87 3.22
C MET A 126 13.00 9.38 2.25
N PHE A 127 11.87 8.67 2.20
CA PHE A 127 10.63 9.16 1.64
C PHE A 127 9.45 8.59 2.43
N GLU A 128 8.28 9.14 2.21
CA GLU A 128 7.06 8.63 2.81
C GLU A 128 6.19 7.92 1.78
N LEU A 129 5.55 6.86 2.21
CA LEU A 129 4.46 6.21 1.49
C LEU A 129 3.17 6.47 2.25
N GLN A 130 2.16 6.97 1.57
CA GLN A 130 0.86 7.24 2.15
C GLN A 130 -0.21 6.46 1.40
N TRP A 131 -1.11 5.81 2.14
CA TRP A 131 -2.26 5.12 1.54
C TRP A 131 -3.52 5.46 2.32
N GLY A 132 -4.56 5.80 1.58
CA GLY A 132 -5.80 6.25 2.18
C GLY A 132 -6.87 6.58 1.16
N MET A 133 -7.71 7.52 1.51
CA MET A 133 -8.86 7.95 0.72
C MET A 133 -8.91 9.46 0.63
N GLU A 134 -9.43 9.96 -0.48
CA GLU A 134 -9.65 11.39 -0.67
C GLU A 134 -11.09 11.65 -1.06
N ASN A 135 -11.70 12.65 -0.42
CA ASN A 135 -13.06 13.12 -0.75
C ASN A 135 -14.11 12.00 -0.74
N ALA A 136 -14.10 11.17 0.27
CA ALA A 136 -15.05 10.08 0.41
C ALA A 136 -16.48 10.62 0.58
N THR A 137 -17.42 10.06 -0.16
CA THR A 137 -18.85 10.42 -0.11
C THR A 137 -19.74 9.28 0.37
N LYS A 138 -19.15 8.13 0.67
CA LYS A 138 -19.85 6.92 1.13
C LYS A 138 -19.14 6.38 2.36
N GLY A 139 -19.78 6.25 3.43
CA GLY A 139 -19.42 5.67 4.72
C GLY A 139 -17.97 5.27 5.01
N TRP A 140 -17.75 4.70 6.15
CA TRP A 140 -16.43 4.21 6.58
C TRP A 140 -15.98 3.05 5.71
N MET A 141 -14.73 3.12 5.25
CA MET A 141 -14.12 2.13 4.38
C MET A 141 -12.65 1.91 4.75
N GLU A 142 -12.07 0.85 4.22
CA GLU A 142 -10.68 0.52 4.46
C GLU A 142 -9.88 0.59 3.16
N VAL A 143 -8.63 1.04 3.27
CA VAL A 143 -7.63 0.89 2.22
C VAL A 143 -6.50 0.05 2.78
N PRO A 144 -6.29 -1.15 2.23
CA PRO A 144 -5.27 -2.07 2.72
C PRO A 144 -3.93 -1.83 2.06
N LEU A 145 -2.87 -2.14 2.78
CA LEU A 145 -1.54 -2.31 2.23
C LEU A 145 -0.98 -3.63 2.76
N ASN A 146 -0.83 -4.60 1.87
CA ASN A 146 -0.43 -5.95 2.23
C ASN A 146 1.07 -6.18 2.04
N ILE A 147 1.62 -5.73 0.90
CA ILE A 147 3.01 -5.96 0.55
C ILE A 147 3.59 -4.71 -0.07
N ILE A 148 4.81 -4.37 0.33
CA ILE A 148 5.66 -3.41 -0.35
C ILE A 148 6.86 -4.18 -0.89
N GLU A 149 7.09 -4.08 -2.19
CA GLU A 149 8.26 -4.65 -2.85
C GLU A 149 9.08 -3.52 -3.44
N ILE A 150 10.36 -3.45 -3.10
CA ILE A 150 11.25 -2.39 -3.52
C ILE A 150 12.46 -3.03 -4.21
N GLU A 151 12.74 -2.58 -5.41
CA GLU A 151 13.84 -3.10 -6.22
C GLU A 151 14.65 -1.94 -6.77
N GLU A 152 15.97 -1.99 -6.54
CA GLU A 152 16.90 -1.02 -7.10
C GLU A 152 16.99 -1.21 -8.61
N THR A 153 16.90 -0.10 -9.33
CA THR A 153 16.98 -0.11 -10.80
C THR A 153 18.36 0.25 -11.31
#